data_9d75761846f2d4f4bb468728b2cb735e
#
_entry.id   9d75761846f2d4f4bb468728b2cb735e
#
_cell.length_a   1.000
_cell.length_b   1.000
_cell.length_c   1.000
_cell.angle_alpha   90.00
_cell.angle_beta   90.00
_cell.angle_gamma   90.00
#
_symmetry.space_group_name_H-M   'P 1'
#
loop_
_entity.id
_entity.type
_entity.pdbx_description
1 polymer ?
#
loop_
_entity_poly.entity_id
_entity_poly.type
_entity_poly.pdbx_seq_one_letter_code
_entity_poly.pdbx_strand_id
1 'polypeptide(L)'
;MIVLIDGFSVAFRAFYALPETLMTSTGTPTNVIHGFLSMINKVVNDYDPKQIIITWDLPGKTFRNDIYKEYKANRSPAPDNFNVQIPLLHELIESFNIPQVSVEGHEADDVLGSLSNLFNHNNENVLIVTGDRDTFQLITKKTNILYTKRGITDTDKVDESFFKNKFGIKPSQYIEYLALKGDPSDNIPGLAGVGEKTAISLLQQYENIDRIYKNLDELTPKLKNSFEENKEILFISKELATIKTDLELELPTVKTSETAYLSDQ
;
A
#
# COMPACT_ATOMS: atom_id res chain seq x y z
N MET A 1 0.03 -19.53 4.42
CA MET A 1 -0.12 -18.18 3.86
C MET A 1 0.52 -17.19 4.82
N ILE A 2 1.23 -16.19 4.31
CA ILE A 2 1.83 -15.09 5.08
C ILE A 2 0.91 -13.88 4.98
N VAL A 3 0.72 -13.15 6.07
CA VAL A 3 0.00 -11.88 6.06
C VAL A 3 0.98 -10.74 6.32
N LEU A 4 0.96 -9.75 5.45
CA LEU A 4 1.71 -8.51 5.57
C LEU A 4 0.71 -7.37 5.84
N ILE A 5 0.94 -6.59 6.88
CA ILE A 5 0.05 -5.49 7.27
C ILE A 5 0.76 -4.16 7.08
N ASP A 6 0.15 -3.26 6.32
CA ASP A 6 0.52 -1.86 6.25
C ASP A 6 0.11 -1.17 7.56
N GLY A 7 1.09 -0.92 8.42
CA GLY A 7 0.87 -0.46 9.78
C GLY A 7 0.15 0.88 9.85
N PHE A 8 0.66 1.90 9.15
CA PHE A 8 0.03 3.22 9.18
C PHE A 8 -1.32 3.26 8.46
N SER A 9 -1.48 2.54 7.36
CA SER A 9 -2.76 2.49 6.65
C SER A 9 -3.86 1.90 7.54
N VAL A 10 -3.58 0.80 8.24
CA VAL A 10 -4.54 0.18 9.17
C VAL A 10 -4.74 1.05 10.42
N ALA A 11 -3.67 1.65 10.97
CA ALA A 11 -3.76 2.54 12.13
C ALA A 11 -4.61 3.80 11.84
N PHE A 12 -4.39 4.46 10.70
CA PHE A 12 -5.23 5.60 10.28
C PHE A 12 -6.68 5.18 10.04
N ARG A 13 -6.88 4.01 9.43
CA ARG A 13 -8.23 3.46 9.25
C ARG A 13 -8.94 3.27 10.59
N ALA A 14 -8.25 2.73 11.59
CA ALA A 14 -8.78 2.56 12.94
C ALA A 14 -9.11 3.90 13.60
N PHE A 15 -8.21 4.88 13.48
CA PHE A 15 -8.37 6.21 14.06
C PHE A 15 -9.66 6.91 13.57
N TYR A 16 -9.90 6.89 12.25
CA TYR A 16 -11.07 7.55 11.66
C TYR A 16 -12.36 6.70 11.70
N ALA A 17 -12.26 5.42 11.99
CA ALA A 17 -13.43 4.53 12.04
C ALA A 17 -14.06 4.45 13.42
N LEU A 18 -13.27 4.64 14.47
CA LEU A 18 -13.72 4.51 15.86
C LEU A 18 -13.75 5.86 16.57
N PRO A 19 -14.69 6.05 17.53
CA PRO A 19 -14.79 7.30 18.26
C PRO A 19 -13.53 7.61 19.07
N GLU A 20 -13.07 8.86 19.05
CA GLU A 20 -11.96 9.34 19.88
C GLU A 20 -12.30 9.34 21.39
N THR A 21 -13.57 9.11 21.75
CA THR A 21 -14.01 8.93 23.14
C THR A 21 -13.60 7.60 23.75
N LEU A 22 -13.07 6.66 22.93
CA LEU A 22 -12.43 5.45 23.44
C LEU A 22 -11.10 5.80 24.10
N MET A 23 -11.09 5.78 25.43
CA MET A 23 -9.95 6.19 26.26
C MET A 23 -9.75 5.23 27.43
N THR A 24 -8.52 5.22 27.95
CA THR A 24 -8.25 4.62 29.27
C THR A 24 -8.90 5.44 30.37
N SER A 25 -8.94 4.90 31.59
CA SER A 25 -9.38 5.65 32.79
C SER A 25 -8.52 6.90 33.09
N THR A 26 -7.31 6.96 32.54
CA THR A 26 -6.39 8.10 32.66
C THR A 26 -6.49 9.12 31.52
N GLY A 27 -7.40 8.90 30.55
CA GLY A 27 -7.66 9.82 29.44
C GLY A 27 -6.77 9.61 28.20
N THR A 28 -6.00 8.52 28.14
CA THR A 28 -5.22 8.20 26.93
C THR A 28 -6.15 7.62 25.85
N PRO A 29 -6.19 8.19 24.63
CA PRO A 29 -7.02 7.64 23.55
C PRO A 29 -6.54 6.24 23.15
N THR A 30 -7.49 5.36 22.79
CA THR A 30 -7.23 3.94 22.47
C THR A 30 -7.92 3.45 21.21
N ASN A 31 -8.58 4.34 20.46
CA ASN A 31 -9.32 3.96 19.25
C ASN A 31 -8.42 3.34 18.17
N VAL A 32 -7.19 3.83 17.98
CA VAL A 32 -6.22 3.23 17.05
C VAL A 32 -5.86 1.81 17.50
N ILE A 33 -5.47 1.66 18.76
CA ILE A 33 -5.05 0.37 19.34
C ILE A 33 -6.19 -0.65 19.20
N HIS A 34 -7.39 -0.28 19.63
CA HIS A 34 -8.56 -1.15 19.58
C HIS A 34 -8.89 -1.59 18.14
N GLY A 35 -8.90 -0.65 17.21
CA GLY A 35 -9.21 -0.94 15.81
C GLY A 35 -8.12 -1.77 15.13
N PHE A 36 -6.87 -1.49 15.42
CA PHE A 36 -5.75 -2.25 14.86
C PHE A 36 -5.77 -3.71 15.32
N LEU A 37 -5.96 -3.96 16.62
CA LEU A 37 -6.09 -5.31 17.16
C LEU A 37 -7.32 -6.04 16.63
N SER A 38 -8.44 -5.32 16.44
CA SER A 38 -9.64 -5.88 15.82
C SER A 38 -9.38 -6.36 14.39
N MET A 39 -8.54 -5.63 13.63
CA MET A 39 -8.11 -6.06 12.30
C MET A 39 -7.21 -7.31 12.36
N ILE A 40 -6.22 -7.33 13.26
CA ILE A 40 -5.37 -8.51 13.45
C ILE A 40 -6.25 -9.73 13.80
N ASN A 41 -7.16 -9.59 14.76
CA ASN A 41 -8.06 -10.67 15.17
C ASN A 41 -8.94 -11.16 14.00
N LYS A 42 -9.48 -10.23 13.21
CA LYS A 42 -10.23 -10.59 12.01
C LYS A 42 -9.39 -11.40 11.02
N VAL A 43 -8.16 -10.95 10.76
CA VAL A 43 -7.24 -11.63 9.83
C VAL A 43 -6.87 -13.03 10.33
N VAL A 44 -6.61 -13.18 11.63
CA VAL A 44 -6.34 -14.49 12.25
C VAL A 44 -7.53 -15.41 12.09
N ASN A 45 -8.73 -14.95 12.43
CA ASN A 45 -9.94 -15.79 12.39
C ASN A 45 -10.36 -16.16 10.96
N ASP A 46 -10.24 -15.23 10.00
CA ASP A 46 -10.72 -15.45 8.64
C ASP A 46 -9.72 -16.22 7.76
N TYR A 47 -8.41 -16.15 8.07
CA TYR A 47 -7.36 -16.63 7.16
C TYR A 47 -6.38 -17.63 7.76
N ASP A 48 -6.34 -17.80 9.08
CA ASP A 48 -5.41 -18.70 9.81
C ASP A 48 -3.97 -18.60 9.25
N PRO A 49 -3.32 -17.41 9.36
CA PRO A 49 -2.02 -17.18 8.76
C PRO A 49 -0.90 -17.93 9.51
N LYS A 50 0.07 -18.45 8.74
CA LYS A 50 1.31 -19.04 9.33
C LYS A 50 2.13 -17.99 10.06
N GLN A 51 2.09 -16.75 9.57
CA GLN A 51 2.85 -15.62 10.08
C GLN A 51 2.16 -14.32 9.72
N ILE A 52 2.24 -13.35 10.63
CA ILE A 52 1.87 -11.95 10.40
C ILE A 52 3.14 -11.12 10.54
N ILE A 53 3.34 -10.16 9.63
CA ILE A 53 4.42 -9.17 9.67
C ILE A 53 3.79 -7.81 9.44
N ILE A 54 4.20 -6.81 10.22
CA ILE A 54 3.71 -5.44 10.08
C ILE A 54 4.85 -4.57 9.55
N THR A 55 4.55 -3.76 8.54
CA THR A 55 5.50 -2.80 7.97
C THR A 55 5.16 -1.39 8.39
N TRP A 56 6.19 -0.56 8.59
CA TRP A 56 6.03 0.82 9.03
C TRP A 56 6.91 1.76 8.22
N ASP A 57 6.39 2.96 7.93
CA ASP A 57 7.23 4.06 7.46
C ASP A 57 8.12 4.57 8.59
N LEU A 58 9.35 4.93 8.25
CA LEU A 58 10.23 5.68 9.15
C LEU A 58 10.09 7.19 8.90
N PRO A 59 10.28 8.00 9.94
CA PRO A 59 10.37 9.44 9.76
C PRO A 59 11.55 9.81 8.85
N GLY A 60 11.34 10.75 7.95
CA GLY A 60 12.41 11.27 7.09
C GLY A 60 12.05 11.27 5.61
N LYS A 61 13.05 11.58 4.80
CA LYS A 61 12.92 11.56 3.35
C LYS A 61 13.17 10.16 2.80
N THR A 62 12.46 9.83 1.74
CA THR A 62 12.70 8.62 0.97
C THR A 62 13.37 8.97 -0.37
N PHE A 63 13.85 7.98 -1.10
CA PHE A 63 14.42 8.18 -2.43
C PHE A 63 13.47 8.93 -3.39
N ARG A 64 12.15 8.84 -3.17
CA ARG A 64 11.15 9.57 -3.98
C ARG A 64 11.26 11.08 -3.83
N ASN A 65 11.66 11.58 -2.67
CA ASN A 65 11.89 13.01 -2.46
C ASN A 65 13.16 13.53 -3.18
N ASP A 66 14.13 12.64 -3.46
CA ASP A 66 15.31 12.99 -4.27
C ASP A 66 14.94 13.06 -5.76
N ILE A 67 14.02 12.22 -6.23
CA ILE A 67 13.50 12.24 -7.59
C ILE A 67 12.59 13.46 -7.82
N TYR A 68 11.68 13.73 -6.86
CA TYR A 68 10.71 14.81 -6.97
C TYR A 68 10.45 15.46 -5.62
N LYS A 69 10.93 16.70 -5.44
CA LYS A 69 10.89 17.42 -4.15
C LYS A 69 9.47 17.66 -3.62
N GLU A 70 8.50 17.76 -4.53
CA GLU A 70 7.10 18.02 -4.20
C GLU A 70 6.33 16.73 -3.82
N TYR A 71 6.98 15.55 -3.89
CA TYR A 71 6.35 14.28 -3.51
C TYR A 71 5.85 14.32 -2.07
N LYS A 72 4.56 14.04 -1.87
CA LYS A 72 3.84 14.08 -0.58
C LYS A 72 3.93 15.42 0.19
N ALA A 73 4.38 16.52 -0.46
CA ALA A 73 4.53 17.82 0.19
C ALA A 73 3.21 18.45 0.65
N ASN A 74 2.09 18.00 0.11
CA ASN A 74 0.73 18.44 0.44
C ASN A 74 0.09 17.67 1.60
N ARG A 75 0.77 16.65 2.17
CA ARG A 75 0.24 15.87 3.30
C ARG A 75 0.27 16.67 4.59
N SER A 76 -0.85 16.69 5.30
CA SER A 76 -0.94 17.29 6.64
C SER A 76 -0.31 16.38 7.69
N PRO A 77 0.23 16.94 8.79
CA PRO A 77 0.68 16.13 9.92
C PRO A 77 -0.45 15.26 10.50
N ALA A 78 -0.08 14.11 11.04
CA ALA A 78 -1.04 13.28 11.75
C ALA A 78 -1.56 13.96 13.02
N PRO A 79 -2.82 13.74 13.42
CA PRO A 79 -3.40 14.30 14.64
C PRO A 79 -2.62 13.88 15.91
N ASP A 80 -2.57 14.76 16.91
CA ASP A 80 -1.86 14.46 18.16
C ASP A 80 -2.40 13.22 18.86
N ASN A 81 -3.74 13.06 18.90
CA ASN A 81 -4.41 11.88 19.46
C ASN A 81 -4.09 10.57 18.71
N PHE A 82 -3.68 10.66 17.45
CA PHE A 82 -3.13 9.52 16.72
C PHE A 82 -1.70 9.24 17.16
N ASN A 83 -0.85 10.27 17.16
CA ASN A 83 0.59 10.15 17.42
C ASN A 83 0.89 9.56 18.81
N VAL A 84 0.13 9.89 19.84
CA VAL A 84 0.33 9.37 21.21
C VAL A 84 0.03 7.88 21.33
N GLN A 85 -0.75 7.29 20.40
CA GLN A 85 -1.11 5.88 20.42
C GLN A 85 -0.08 5.00 19.68
N ILE A 86 0.67 5.55 18.74
CA ILE A 86 1.59 4.77 17.90
C ILE A 86 2.69 4.07 18.71
N PRO A 87 3.41 4.73 19.64
CA PRO A 87 4.39 4.04 20.48
C PRO A 87 3.78 2.89 21.30
N LEU A 88 2.60 3.13 21.87
CA LEU A 88 1.88 2.11 22.66
C LEU A 88 1.46 0.92 21.79
N LEU A 89 1.05 1.19 20.55
CA LEU A 89 0.71 0.15 19.59
C LEU A 89 1.93 -0.68 19.22
N HIS A 90 3.10 -0.07 19.00
CA HIS A 90 4.35 -0.78 18.73
C HIS A 90 4.74 -1.71 19.88
N GLU A 91 4.71 -1.23 21.13
CA GLU A 91 5.00 -2.02 22.32
C GLU A 91 4.04 -3.22 22.47
N LEU A 92 2.76 -2.99 22.20
CA LEU A 92 1.74 -4.04 22.26
C LEU A 92 1.96 -5.11 21.19
N ILE A 93 2.25 -4.72 19.95
CA ILE A 93 2.56 -5.63 18.84
C ILE A 93 3.81 -6.46 19.17
N GLU A 94 4.84 -5.84 19.74
CA GLU A 94 6.05 -6.53 20.18
C GLU A 94 5.75 -7.57 21.26
N SER A 95 4.85 -7.25 22.21
CA SER A 95 4.44 -8.18 23.27
C SER A 95 3.75 -9.45 22.75
N PHE A 96 3.14 -9.38 21.55
CA PHE A 96 2.56 -10.52 20.84
C PHE A 96 3.59 -11.28 19.98
N ASN A 97 4.87 -10.90 20.01
CA ASN A 97 5.92 -11.45 19.15
C ASN A 97 5.60 -11.34 17.64
N ILE A 98 4.84 -10.34 17.22
CA ILE A 98 4.58 -10.07 15.82
C ILE A 98 5.75 -9.23 15.26
N PRO A 99 6.48 -9.72 14.24
CA PRO A 99 7.58 -8.99 13.64
C PRO A 99 7.12 -7.66 13.04
N GLN A 100 7.91 -6.61 13.29
CA GLN A 100 7.73 -5.28 12.73
C GLN A 100 8.96 -4.95 11.89
N VAL A 101 8.74 -4.49 10.65
CA VAL A 101 9.80 -4.23 9.67
C VAL A 101 9.66 -2.83 9.10
N SER A 102 10.78 -2.12 9.05
CA SER A 102 10.92 -0.84 8.38
C SER A 102 12.32 -0.69 7.80
N VAL A 103 12.47 0.09 6.73
CA VAL A 103 13.77 0.30 6.06
C VAL A 103 13.99 1.79 5.87
N GLU A 104 15.13 2.30 6.33
CA GLU A 104 15.49 3.70 6.19
C GLU A 104 15.57 4.10 4.71
N GLY A 105 15.02 5.28 4.37
CA GLY A 105 14.99 5.79 3.00
C GLY A 105 13.95 5.17 2.08
N HIS A 106 13.13 4.23 2.61
CA HIS A 106 12.06 3.55 1.87
C HIS A 106 10.73 3.68 2.60
N GLU A 107 9.64 3.53 1.85
CA GLU A 107 8.29 3.54 2.41
C GLU A 107 7.85 2.13 2.80
N ALA A 108 6.85 2.03 3.68
CA ALA A 108 6.26 0.75 4.09
C ALA A 108 5.81 -0.08 2.88
N ASP A 109 5.33 0.55 1.82
CA ASP A 109 4.93 -0.10 0.57
C ASP A 109 6.08 -0.82 -0.14
N ASP A 110 7.29 -0.21 -0.14
CA ASP A 110 8.48 -0.83 -0.72
C ASP A 110 8.90 -2.08 0.09
N VAL A 111 8.74 -2.01 1.41
CA VAL A 111 8.97 -3.16 2.30
C VAL A 111 7.91 -4.25 2.07
N LEU A 112 6.63 -3.89 1.95
CA LEU A 112 5.53 -4.81 1.60
C LEU A 112 5.79 -5.52 0.28
N GLY A 113 6.17 -4.75 -0.76
CA GLY A 113 6.48 -5.27 -2.08
C GLY A 113 7.64 -6.26 -2.05
N SER A 114 8.71 -5.90 -1.36
CA SER A 114 9.92 -6.72 -1.26
C SER A 114 9.70 -7.98 -0.44
N LEU A 115 9.02 -7.91 0.71
CA LEU A 115 8.64 -9.09 1.49
C LEU A 115 7.69 -10.00 0.70
N SER A 116 6.70 -9.42 0.01
CA SER A 116 5.78 -10.19 -0.81
C SER A 116 6.51 -10.98 -1.89
N ASN A 117 7.45 -10.34 -2.60
CA ASN A 117 8.28 -10.97 -3.60
C ASN A 117 9.16 -12.08 -3.00
N LEU A 118 9.81 -11.82 -1.86
CA LEU A 118 10.66 -12.78 -1.16
C LEU A 118 9.89 -14.03 -0.73
N PHE A 119 8.69 -13.88 -0.15
CA PHE A 119 7.83 -15.00 0.24
C PHE A 119 7.29 -15.76 -0.97
N ASN A 120 6.94 -15.07 -2.06
CA ASN A 120 6.50 -15.72 -3.30
C ASN A 120 7.61 -16.58 -3.93
N HIS A 121 8.88 -16.15 -3.87
CA HIS A 121 10.03 -16.97 -4.29
C HIS A 121 10.21 -18.22 -3.43
N ASN A 122 9.87 -18.14 -2.14
CA ASN A 122 9.84 -19.28 -1.21
C ASN A 122 8.55 -20.12 -1.31
N ASN A 123 7.78 -19.92 -2.39
CA ASN A 123 6.54 -20.64 -2.69
C ASN A 123 5.41 -20.42 -1.68
N GLU A 124 5.44 -19.35 -0.91
CA GLU A 124 4.35 -18.95 0.00
C GLU A 124 3.34 -18.03 -0.70
N ASN A 125 2.07 -18.16 -0.34
CA ASN A 125 1.04 -17.19 -0.71
C ASN A 125 1.05 -16.04 0.28
N VAL A 126 0.81 -14.82 -0.23
CA VAL A 126 0.82 -13.58 0.55
C VAL A 126 -0.55 -12.91 0.50
N LEU A 127 -1.00 -12.40 1.63
CA LEU A 127 -2.14 -11.50 1.75
C LEU A 127 -1.64 -10.17 2.35
N ILE A 128 -1.73 -9.09 1.59
CA ILE A 128 -1.39 -7.75 2.06
C ILE A 128 -2.66 -7.07 2.58
N VAL A 129 -2.63 -6.57 3.81
CA VAL A 129 -3.75 -5.84 4.43
C VAL A 129 -3.43 -4.36 4.42
N THR A 130 -4.18 -3.59 3.66
CA THR A 130 -3.97 -2.15 3.50
C THR A 130 -5.24 -1.42 3.05
N GLY A 131 -5.30 -0.12 3.24
CA GLY A 131 -6.29 0.78 2.64
C GLY A 131 -5.69 1.58 1.48
N ASP A 132 -4.43 1.34 1.11
CA ASP A 132 -3.77 2.00 0.01
C ASP A 132 -3.94 1.23 -1.30
N ARG A 133 -4.42 1.93 -2.33
CA ARG A 133 -4.64 1.33 -3.66
C ARG A 133 -3.35 1.17 -4.45
N ASP A 134 -2.31 1.88 -4.10
CA ASP A 134 -1.04 1.81 -4.85
C ASP A 134 -0.44 0.40 -4.76
N THR A 135 -0.71 -0.30 -3.66
CA THR A 135 -0.38 -1.73 -3.46
C THR A 135 -1.06 -2.68 -4.45
N PHE A 136 -2.08 -2.26 -5.20
CA PHE A 136 -2.73 -3.10 -6.21
C PHE A 136 -1.76 -3.53 -7.33
N GLN A 137 -0.68 -2.79 -7.53
CA GLN A 137 0.41 -3.20 -8.43
C GLN A 137 1.14 -4.46 -7.98
N LEU A 138 1.04 -4.83 -6.69
CA LEU A 138 1.66 -6.02 -6.10
C LEU A 138 0.83 -7.29 -6.28
N ILE A 139 -0.37 -7.20 -6.83
CA ILE A 139 -1.26 -8.35 -7.03
C ILE A 139 -0.65 -9.29 -8.08
N THR A 140 -0.54 -10.57 -7.69
CA THR A 140 -0.07 -11.66 -8.53
C THR A 140 -0.92 -12.91 -8.26
N LYS A 141 -0.61 -14.02 -8.92
CA LYS A 141 -1.24 -15.33 -8.62
C LYS A 141 -1.04 -15.77 -7.17
N LYS A 142 0.02 -15.29 -6.48
CA LYS A 142 0.36 -15.68 -5.11
C LYS A 142 0.16 -14.55 -4.10
N THR A 143 -0.01 -13.31 -4.55
CA THR A 143 -0.24 -12.14 -3.71
C THR A 143 -1.61 -11.55 -3.96
N ASN A 144 -2.42 -11.48 -2.93
CA ASN A 144 -3.72 -10.82 -2.92
C ASN A 144 -3.70 -9.65 -1.94
N ILE A 145 -4.61 -8.71 -2.14
CA ILE A 145 -4.78 -7.56 -1.24
C ILE A 145 -6.11 -7.72 -0.48
N LEU A 146 -6.07 -7.58 0.83
CA LEU A 146 -7.25 -7.36 1.66
C LEU A 146 -7.40 -5.85 1.83
N TYR A 147 -8.18 -5.26 0.93
CA TYR A 147 -8.37 -3.81 0.87
C TYR A 147 -9.43 -3.36 1.87
N THR A 148 -9.05 -2.49 2.80
CA THR A 148 -9.96 -1.91 3.80
C THR A 148 -10.75 -0.75 3.18
N LYS A 149 -12.08 -0.89 3.05
CA LYS A 149 -12.96 0.12 2.40
C LYS A 149 -13.49 1.15 3.38
N ARG A 150 -14.26 0.68 4.34
CA ARG A 150 -14.95 1.54 5.31
C ARG A 150 -14.96 0.87 6.69
N GLY A 151 -14.62 1.66 7.71
CA GLY A 151 -14.46 1.08 9.04
C GLY A 151 -13.27 0.12 9.11
N ILE A 152 -13.30 -0.79 10.07
CA ILE A 152 -12.21 -1.74 10.33
C ILE A 152 -12.48 -3.09 9.65
N THR A 153 -13.74 -3.49 9.57
CA THR A 153 -14.13 -4.85 9.17
C THR A 153 -14.67 -4.96 7.75
N ASP A 154 -15.03 -3.83 7.10
CA ASP A 154 -15.50 -3.84 5.70
C ASP A 154 -14.30 -3.89 4.75
N THR A 155 -14.02 -5.09 4.25
CA THR A 155 -12.85 -5.37 3.42
C THR A 155 -13.25 -6.07 2.12
N ASP A 156 -12.52 -5.79 1.03
CA ASP A 156 -12.59 -6.56 -0.21
C ASP A 156 -11.30 -7.37 -0.37
N LYS A 157 -11.42 -8.65 -0.66
CA LYS A 157 -10.27 -9.42 -1.14
C LYS A 157 -10.10 -9.17 -2.63
N VAL A 158 -9.02 -8.51 -2.99
CA VAL A 158 -8.69 -8.12 -4.36
C VAL A 158 -7.62 -9.07 -4.90
N ASP A 159 -8.00 -9.92 -5.85
CA ASP A 159 -7.14 -10.78 -6.66
C ASP A 159 -7.05 -10.25 -8.09
N GLU A 160 -6.30 -10.94 -8.97
CA GLU A 160 -6.15 -10.56 -10.38
C GLU A 160 -7.50 -10.47 -11.10
N SER A 161 -8.44 -11.37 -10.81
CA SER A 161 -9.75 -11.41 -11.49
C SER A 161 -10.66 -10.28 -11.02
N PHE A 162 -10.73 -10.04 -9.72
CA PHE A 162 -11.46 -8.91 -9.15
C PHE A 162 -10.91 -7.58 -9.70
N PHE A 163 -9.58 -7.43 -9.69
CA PHE A 163 -8.91 -6.24 -10.20
C PHE A 163 -9.24 -6.00 -11.68
N LYS A 164 -9.08 -7.01 -12.52
CA LYS A 164 -9.36 -6.92 -13.96
C LYS A 164 -10.83 -6.57 -14.24
N ASN A 165 -11.77 -7.18 -13.50
CA ASN A 165 -13.20 -6.89 -13.65
C ASN A 165 -13.54 -5.45 -13.25
N LYS A 166 -12.88 -4.93 -12.22
CA LYS A 166 -13.15 -3.58 -11.69
C LYS A 166 -12.50 -2.47 -12.50
N PHE A 167 -11.25 -2.65 -12.93
CA PHE A 167 -10.45 -1.63 -13.61
C PHE A 167 -10.35 -1.83 -15.12
N GLY A 168 -10.68 -3.02 -15.65
CA GLY A 168 -10.58 -3.33 -17.07
C GLY A 168 -9.15 -3.46 -17.60
N ILE A 169 -8.15 -3.44 -16.74
CA ILE A 169 -6.72 -3.61 -17.02
C ILE A 169 -6.14 -4.70 -16.10
N LYS A 170 -4.90 -5.15 -16.36
CA LYS A 170 -4.21 -6.11 -15.49
C LYS A 170 -3.54 -5.40 -14.31
N PRO A 171 -3.33 -6.08 -13.16
CA PRO A 171 -2.55 -5.51 -12.05
C PRO A 171 -1.16 -5.02 -12.49
N SER A 172 -0.49 -5.76 -13.38
CA SER A 172 0.82 -5.37 -13.94
C SER A 172 0.82 -4.06 -14.74
N GLN A 173 -0.35 -3.54 -15.11
CA GLN A 173 -0.52 -2.25 -15.79
C GLN A 173 -0.84 -1.11 -14.81
N TYR A 174 -0.97 -1.40 -13.52
CA TYR A 174 -1.43 -0.40 -12.56
C TYR A 174 -0.42 0.72 -12.34
N ILE A 175 0.88 0.41 -12.38
CA ILE A 175 1.96 1.43 -12.35
C ILE A 175 1.81 2.39 -13.54
N GLU A 176 1.58 1.85 -14.74
CA GLU A 176 1.38 2.65 -15.95
C GLU A 176 0.12 3.52 -15.85
N TYR A 177 -0.94 2.97 -15.25
CA TYR A 177 -2.18 3.70 -14.98
C TYR A 177 -1.96 4.88 -14.03
N LEU A 178 -1.25 4.67 -12.92
CA LEU A 178 -0.90 5.73 -11.98
C LEU A 178 0.00 6.79 -12.61
N ALA A 179 1.00 6.36 -13.39
CA ALA A 179 1.88 7.27 -14.11
C ALA A 179 1.12 8.19 -15.09
N LEU A 180 0.16 7.62 -15.82
CA LEU A 180 -0.66 8.37 -16.78
C LEU A 180 -1.64 9.32 -16.10
N LYS A 181 -2.37 8.82 -15.10
CA LYS A 181 -3.42 9.57 -14.42
C LYS A 181 -2.85 10.59 -13.42
N GLY A 182 -1.70 10.26 -12.81
CA GLY A 182 -1.19 10.91 -11.62
C GLY A 182 -1.93 10.49 -10.33
N ASP A 183 -1.42 10.96 -9.22
CA ASP A 183 -2.06 10.85 -7.91
C ASP A 183 -1.94 12.16 -7.13
N PRO A 184 -3.05 12.93 -7.00
CA PRO A 184 -3.05 14.16 -6.22
C PRO A 184 -2.78 13.96 -4.72
N SER A 185 -3.05 12.77 -4.15
CA SER A 185 -2.82 12.52 -2.72
C SER A 185 -1.33 12.47 -2.39
N ASP A 186 -0.52 11.97 -3.32
CA ASP A 186 0.94 11.88 -3.22
C ASP A 186 1.67 12.95 -4.03
N ASN A 187 0.89 13.87 -4.61
CA ASN A 187 1.42 14.93 -5.46
C ASN A 187 2.20 14.38 -6.68
N ILE A 188 1.74 13.25 -7.23
CA ILE A 188 2.27 12.67 -8.47
C ILE A 188 1.59 13.36 -9.65
N PRO A 189 2.33 14.04 -10.54
CA PRO A 189 1.74 14.91 -11.57
C PRO A 189 0.87 14.20 -12.59
N GLY A 190 1.30 13.03 -13.06
CA GLY A 190 0.68 12.35 -14.19
C GLY A 190 0.90 13.07 -15.52
N LEU A 191 0.14 12.66 -16.54
CA LEU A 191 0.18 13.27 -17.86
C LEU A 191 -0.96 14.28 -18.03
N ALA A 192 -0.64 15.51 -18.41
CA ALA A 192 -1.62 16.58 -18.56
C ALA A 192 -2.76 16.19 -19.52
N GLY A 193 -4.01 16.32 -19.05
CA GLY A 193 -5.21 15.99 -19.81
C GLY A 193 -5.55 14.50 -19.88
N VAL A 194 -4.84 13.63 -19.16
CA VAL A 194 -5.13 12.20 -19.03
C VAL A 194 -5.73 11.91 -17.67
N GLY A 195 -7.03 11.63 -17.63
CA GLY A 195 -7.72 11.14 -16.44
C GLY A 195 -7.90 9.63 -16.47
N GLU A 196 -8.58 9.11 -15.48
CA GLU A 196 -8.82 7.67 -15.27
C GLU A 196 -9.30 6.94 -16.54
N LYS A 197 -10.39 7.42 -17.16
CA LYS A 197 -10.97 6.77 -18.36
C LYS A 197 -10.01 6.74 -19.53
N THR A 198 -9.29 7.83 -19.76
CA THR A 198 -8.31 7.93 -20.85
C THR A 198 -7.12 7.01 -20.59
N ALA A 199 -6.59 6.99 -19.37
CA ALA A 199 -5.49 6.10 -18.99
C ALA A 199 -5.86 4.63 -19.20
N ILE A 200 -7.05 4.21 -18.73
CA ILE A 200 -7.55 2.85 -18.93
C ILE A 200 -7.68 2.52 -20.42
N SER A 201 -8.30 3.39 -21.22
CA SER A 201 -8.47 3.16 -22.66
C SER A 201 -7.13 3.01 -23.38
N LEU A 202 -6.16 3.87 -23.06
CA LEU A 202 -4.80 3.78 -23.62
C LEU A 202 -4.12 2.46 -23.29
N LEU A 203 -4.22 2.03 -22.02
CA LEU A 203 -3.60 0.77 -21.57
C LEU A 203 -4.30 -0.47 -22.10
N GLN A 204 -5.60 -0.41 -22.37
CA GLN A 204 -6.33 -1.49 -23.05
C GLN A 204 -5.90 -1.61 -24.51
N GLN A 205 -5.62 -0.50 -25.20
CA GLN A 205 -5.24 -0.47 -26.59
C GLN A 205 -3.75 -0.78 -26.83
N TYR A 206 -2.88 -0.17 -26.02
CA TYR A 206 -1.42 -0.21 -26.25
C TYR A 206 -0.63 -1.00 -25.22
N GLU A 207 -1.28 -1.47 -24.14
CA GLU A 207 -0.73 -2.27 -23.04
C GLU A 207 0.20 -1.49 -22.08
N ASN A 208 1.09 -0.63 -22.56
CA ASN A 208 2.04 0.12 -21.74
C ASN A 208 2.46 1.44 -22.40
N ILE A 209 3.11 2.32 -21.62
CA ILE A 209 3.56 3.65 -22.06
C ILE A 209 4.54 3.55 -23.22
N ASP A 210 5.46 2.58 -23.23
CA ASP A 210 6.43 2.43 -24.31
C ASP A 210 5.77 2.13 -25.65
N ARG A 211 4.70 1.33 -25.64
CA ARG A 211 3.91 1.06 -26.86
C ARG A 211 3.06 2.27 -27.26
N ILE A 212 2.58 3.07 -26.33
CA ILE A 212 1.90 4.33 -26.64
C ILE A 212 2.88 5.24 -27.40
N TYR A 213 4.12 5.40 -26.92
CA TYR A 213 5.14 6.21 -27.62
C TYR A 213 5.47 5.71 -29.01
N LYS A 214 5.39 4.41 -29.28
CA LYS A 214 5.60 3.83 -30.64
C LYS A 214 4.44 4.09 -31.58
N ASN A 215 3.28 4.51 -31.06
CA ASN A 215 2.06 4.68 -31.84
C ASN A 215 1.43 6.07 -31.63
N LEU A 216 2.25 7.10 -31.34
CA LEU A 216 1.78 8.47 -31.09
C LEU A 216 0.95 9.04 -32.24
N ASP A 217 1.23 8.63 -33.47
CA ASP A 217 0.52 9.12 -34.67
C ASP A 217 -0.94 8.60 -34.75
N GLU A 218 -1.29 7.58 -33.98
CA GLU A 218 -2.66 7.06 -33.86
C GLU A 218 -3.49 7.84 -32.84
N LEU A 219 -2.84 8.66 -32.01
CA LEU A 219 -3.52 9.46 -30.97
C LEU A 219 -4.14 10.73 -31.56
N THR A 220 -5.11 11.26 -30.82
CA THR A 220 -5.61 12.60 -31.15
C THR A 220 -4.47 13.63 -31.02
N PRO A 221 -4.48 14.74 -31.83
CA PRO A 221 -3.42 15.74 -31.77
C PRO A 221 -3.15 16.28 -30.38
N LYS A 222 -4.19 16.45 -29.56
CA LYS A 222 -4.08 16.90 -28.17
C LYS A 222 -3.33 15.93 -27.30
N LEU A 223 -3.63 14.63 -27.39
CA LEU A 223 -2.93 13.59 -26.61
C LEU A 223 -1.49 13.44 -27.08
N LYS A 224 -1.26 13.40 -28.42
CA LYS A 224 0.09 13.34 -28.98
C LYS A 224 0.97 14.46 -28.44
N ASN A 225 0.52 15.70 -28.54
CA ASN A 225 1.25 16.86 -28.01
C ASN A 225 1.52 16.72 -26.51
N SER A 226 0.52 16.24 -25.73
CA SER A 226 0.71 16.04 -24.29
C SER A 226 1.81 15.02 -23.98
N PHE A 227 1.87 13.90 -24.72
CA PHE A 227 2.93 12.90 -24.59
C PHE A 227 4.31 13.44 -24.99
N GLU A 228 4.38 14.23 -26.07
CA GLU A 228 5.62 14.81 -26.57
C GLU A 228 6.18 15.88 -25.62
N GLU A 229 5.32 16.79 -25.15
CA GLU A 229 5.72 17.90 -24.28
C GLU A 229 6.02 17.51 -22.84
N ASN A 230 5.36 16.44 -22.32
CA ASN A 230 5.43 16.06 -20.91
C ASN A 230 6.10 14.69 -20.69
N LYS A 231 6.97 14.28 -21.61
CA LYS A 231 7.65 12.97 -21.54
C LYS A 231 8.41 12.77 -20.24
N GLU A 232 9.21 13.74 -19.84
CA GLU A 232 10.04 13.67 -18.63
C GLU A 232 9.18 13.50 -17.37
N ILE A 233 8.15 14.34 -17.22
CA ILE A 233 7.26 14.30 -16.05
C ILE A 233 6.45 13.00 -15.98
N LEU A 234 6.10 12.41 -17.12
CA LEU A 234 5.43 11.12 -17.17
C LEU A 234 6.32 9.98 -16.63
N PHE A 235 7.61 9.96 -17.01
CA PHE A 235 8.54 8.96 -16.50
C PHE A 235 8.88 9.19 -15.02
N ILE A 236 9.00 10.44 -14.57
CA ILE A 236 9.08 10.77 -13.14
C ILE A 236 7.85 10.25 -12.41
N SER A 237 6.64 10.48 -12.92
CA SER A 237 5.40 9.98 -12.32
C SER A 237 5.38 8.44 -12.24
N LYS A 238 5.90 7.76 -13.26
CA LYS A 238 6.02 6.30 -13.26
C LYS A 238 6.98 5.81 -12.17
N GLU A 239 8.14 6.47 -12.05
CA GLU A 239 9.14 6.11 -11.04
C GLU A 239 8.62 6.34 -9.61
N LEU A 240 7.95 7.48 -9.37
CA LEU A 240 7.32 7.79 -8.08
C LEU A 240 6.22 6.78 -7.69
N ALA A 241 5.39 6.37 -8.66
CA ALA A 241 4.31 5.42 -8.44
C ALA A 241 4.80 3.97 -8.28
N THR A 242 6.04 3.66 -8.66
CA THR A 242 6.56 2.30 -8.62
C THR A 242 6.98 1.91 -7.21
N ILE A 243 6.36 0.85 -6.68
CA ILE A 243 6.78 0.21 -5.43
C ILE A 243 7.99 -0.68 -5.72
N LYS A 244 9.07 -0.51 -4.95
CA LYS A 244 10.24 -1.39 -5.02
C LYS A 244 9.90 -2.76 -4.46
N THR A 245 10.40 -3.81 -5.13
CA THR A 245 10.15 -5.20 -4.75
C THR A 245 11.42 -6.00 -4.59
N ASP A 246 12.56 -5.32 -4.54
CA ASP A 246 13.91 -5.88 -4.60
C ASP A 246 14.83 -5.38 -3.46
N LEU A 247 14.24 -4.86 -2.38
CA LEU A 247 15.03 -4.49 -1.21
C LEU A 247 15.68 -5.73 -0.60
N GLU A 248 16.95 -5.61 -0.23
CA GLU A 248 17.65 -6.65 0.52
C GLU A 248 17.08 -6.72 1.94
N LEU A 249 16.24 -7.69 2.18
CA LEU A 249 15.57 -7.91 3.47
C LEU A 249 15.94 -9.29 4.00
N GLU A 250 16.28 -9.35 5.29
CA GLU A 250 16.30 -10.60 6.01
C GLU A 250 14.88 -10.99 6.42
N LEU A 251 14.53 -12.27 6.23
CA LEU A 251 13.24 -12.76 6.73
C LEU A 251 13.23 -12.63 8.25
N PRO A 252 12.23 -11.94 8.82
CA PRO A 252 12.12 -11.84 10.26
C PRO A 252 11.93 -13.24 10.85
N THR A 253 12.89 -13.66 11.68
CA THR A 253 12.81 -14.92 12.40
C THR A 253 11.75 -14.82 13.47
N VAL A 254 10.67 -15.58 13.32
CA VAL A 254 9.72 -15.80 14.41
C VAL A 254 10.44 -16.67 15.45
N LYS A 255 10.64 -16.15 16.64
CA LYS A 255 10.99 -17.03 17.77
C LYS A 255 9.81 -18.00 17.93
N THR A 256 10.00 -19.26 17.56
CA THR A 256 9.03 -20.32 17.74
C THR A 256 8.85 -20.61 19.23
N SER A 257 8.14 -19.75 19.90
CA SER A 257 7.47 -20.07 21.15
C SER A 257 6.01 -19.78 20.89
N GLU A 258 5.24 -20.86 20.73
CA GLU A 258 3.79 -20.93 20.67
C GLU A 258 3.12 -19.57 20.40
N THR A 259 2.70 -19.35 19.17
CA THR A 259 1.87 -18.21 18.81
C THR A 259 0.60 -18.31 19.66
N ALA A 260 0.64 -17.72 20.83
CA ALA A 260 -0.54 -17.47 21.63
C ALA A 260 -1.33 -16.34 20.95
N TYR A 261 -1.82 -16.60 19.74
CA TYR A 261 -2.90 -15.81 19.20
C TYR A 261 -4.09 -16.03 20.13
N LEU A 262 -4.55 -14.94 20.74
CA LEU A 262 -5.79 -14.72 21.46
C LEU A 262 -6.85 -15.84 21.26
N SER A 263 -6.55 -17.08 21.66
CA SER A 263 -7.54 -18.10 21.84
C SER A 263 -7.99 -18.00 23.31
N ASP A 264 -9.24 -17.62 23.48
CA ASP A 264 -10.00 -17.59 24.71
C ASP A 264 -9.74 -16.39 25.66
N GLN A 265 -10.41 -15.26 25.39
CA GLN A 265 -11.25 -14.60 26.43
C GLN A 265 -12.45 -13.90 25.78
#